data_e7c1cd4ccedb63ff8f433c5b34d6f47b
#
_entry.id   e7c1cd4ccedb63ff8f433c5b34d6f47b
#
_cell.length_a   1.000
_cell.length_b   1.000
_cell.length_c   1.000
_cell.angle_alpha   90.00
_cell.angle_beta   90.00
_cell.angle_gamma   90.00
#
_symmetry.space_group_name_H-M   'P 1'
#
loop_
_entity.id
_entity.type
_entity.pdbx_description
1 polymer ?
#
loop_
_entity_poly.entity_id
_entity_poly.type
_entity_poly.pdbx_seq_one_letter_code
_entity_poly.pdbx_strand_id
1 'polypeptide(L)'
;MATGKLIIFSAPSGSGKSTIINYLLTQNLNLSFSISATSRPPRGKERHGVEYFFLSPEEFKQRIANDEFLEYEEVYENRFYGTLKAQVEKQLEAGQNVIFDVDVVGGCNIKKYYGSRALSVFIQPPSVKELRKRLKGRGTDAPEVIESRIAKAEFELGFADKFDTVIVNDDLEKAKAEALKAIKNFIEK
;
A
#
# COMPACT_ATOMS: atom_id res chain seq x y z
N MET A 1 -20.20 13.77 11.18
CA MET A 1 -18.89 14.08 10.57
C MET A 1 -18.81 13.30 9.26
N ALA A 2 -18.14 13.83 8.23
CA ALA A 2 -17.95 13.10 6.98
C ALA A 2 -17.05 11.88 7.23
N THR A 3 -17.41 10.73 6.70
CA THR A 3 -16.58 9.52 6.73
C THR A 3 -15.34 9.74 5.88
N GLY A 4 -14.20 9.27 6.35
CA GLY A 4 -12.96 9.28 5.58
C GLY A 4 -13.02 8.42 4.32
N LYS A 5 -12.02 8.54 3.47
CA LYS A 5 -11.90 7.80 2.21
C LYS A 5 -10.61 6.98 2.18
N LEU A 6 -10.54 6.03 1.27
CA LEU A 6 -9.36 5.17 1.12
C LEU A 6 -8.54 5.59 -0.09
N ILE A 7 -7.22 5.55 0.06
CA ILE A 7 -6.25 5.74 -1.02
C ILE A 7 -5.35 4.50 -1.05
N ILE A 8 -5.37 3.80 -2.16
CA ILE A 8 -4.61 2.56 -2.36
C ILE A 8 -3.44 2.86 -3.28
N PHE A 9 -2.22 2.61 -2.79
CA PHE A 9 -1.01 2.74 -3.58
C PHE A 9 -0.41 1.37 -3.90
N SER A 10 -0.06 1.18 -5.15
CA SER A 10 0.76 0.06 -5.61
C SER A 10 1.80 0.56 -6.59
N ALA A 11 2.95 -0.09 -6.61
CA ALA A 11 4.03 0.25 -7.52
C ALA A 11 5.08 -0.87 -7.56
N PRO A 12 5.79 -1.04 -8.66
CA PRO A 12 7.00 -1.83 -8.66
C PRO A 12 8.05 -1.28 -7.69
N SER A 13 8.84 -2.16 -7.09
CA SER A 13 9.97 -1.77 -6.23
C SER A 13 10.91 -0.82 -6.99
N GLY A 14 11.27 0.31 -6.37
CA GLY A 14 12.14 1.32 -6.99
C GLY A 14 11.43 2.39 -7.82
N SER A 15 10.10 2.40 -7.84
CA SER A 15 9.30 3.41 -8.56
C SER A 15 9.17 4.75 -7.84
N GLY A 16 9.63 4.86 -6.58
CA GLY A 16 9.53 6.09 -5.79
C GLY A 16 8.25 6.23 -4.97
N LYS A 17 7.47 5.16 -4.83
CA LYS A 17 6.20 5.14 -4.09
C LYS A 17 6.33 5.66 -2.67
N SER A 18 7.28 5.17 -1.89
CA SER A 18 7.47 5.59 -0.49
C SER A 18 7.77 7.07 -0.35
N THR A 19 8.56 7.64 -1.25
CA THR A 19 8.87 9.07 -1.26
C THR A 19 7.63 9.92 -1.52
N ILE A 20 6.78 9.49 -2.47
CA ILE A 20 5.53 10.17 -2.79
C ILE A 20 4.55 10.06 -1.63
N ILE A 21 4.38 8.89 -1.03
CA ILE A 21 3.50 8.69 0.13
C ILE A 21 3.96 9.55 1.32
N ASN A 22 5.26 9.57 1.64
CA ASN A 22 5.79 10.39 2.73
C ASN A 22 5.54 11.88 2.49
N TYR A 23 5.68 12.36 1.27
CA TYR A 23 5.31 13.72 0.90
C TYR A 23 3.82 14.00 1.15
N LEU A 24 2.93 13.10 0.72
CA LEU A 24 1.48 13.26 0.90
C LEU A 24 1.07 13.29 2.37
N LEU A 25 1.74 12.52 3.23
CA LEU A 25 1.52 12.53 4.67
C LEU A 25 1.87 13.87 5.34
N THR A 26 2.73 14.68 4.73
CA THR A 26 3.05 16.05 5.22
C THR A 26 2.01 17.08 4.80
N GLN A 27 1.11 16.72 3.87
CA GLN A 27 0.05 17.61 3.42
C GLN A 27 -1.15 17.54 4.38
N ASN A 28 -1.90 18.62 4.49
CA ASN A 28 -3.05 18.70 5.40
C ASN A 28 -4.29 17.99 4.81
N LEU A 29 -4.21 16.66 4.66
CA LEU A 29 -5.23 15.80 4.04
C LEU A 29 -5.86 14.81 5.02
N ASN A 30 -5.53 14.90 6.31
CA ASN A 30 -5.93 13.93 7.34
C ASN A 30 -5.67 12.47 6.93
N LEU A 31 -4.48 12.23 6.35
CA LEU A 31 -4.04 10.91 5.90
C LEU A 31 -3.38 10.15 7.04
N SER A 32 -3.70 8.88 7.15
CA SER A 32 -3.03 7.92 8.03
C SER A 32 -2.89 6.55 7.36
N PHE A 33 -1.84 5.81 7.72
CA PHE A 33 -1.70 4.43 7.24
C PHE A 33 -2.76 3.52 7.85
N SER A 34 -3.18 2.52 7.08
CA SER A 34 -3.82 1.33 7.64
C SER A 34 -2.85 0.59 8.54
N ILE A 35 -3.30 0.26 9.75
CA ILE A 35 -2.50 -0.53 10.70
C ILE A 35 -2.80 -2.00 10.49
N SER A 36 -1.79 -2.75 10.00
CA SER A 36 -1.91 -4.17 9.73
C SER A 36 -1.91 -5.01 11.01
N ALA A 37 -2.53 -6.18 10.93
CA ALA A 37 -2.38 -7.22 11.94
C ALA A 37 -1.24 -8.19 11.58
N THR A 38 -0.61 -8.78 12.57
CA THR A 38 0.41 -9.80 12.38
C THR A 38 0.36 -10.85 13.48
N SER A 39 0.74 -12.08 13.16
CA SER A 39 0.86 -13.18 14.13
C SER A 39 2.26 -13.33 14.72
N ARG A 40 3.23 -12.54 14.27
CA ARG A 40 4.53 -12.52 14.92
C ARG A 40 4.50 -11.68 16.21
N PRO A 41 5.36 -12.01 17.19
CA PRO A 41 5.49 -11.17 18.37
C PRO A 41 6.07 -9.78 18.05
N PRO A 42 5.78 -8.78 18.90
CA PRO A 42 6.40 -7.46 18.79
C PRO A 42 7.93 -7.52 18.81
N ARG A 43 8.58 -6.63 18.09
CA ARG A 43 10.04 -6.47 18.06
C ARG A 43 10.41 -5.12 18.64
N GLY A 44 11.42 -5.10 19.51
CA GLY A 44 11.93 -3.87 20.11
C GLY A 44 10.84 -3.06 20.80
N LYS A 45 10.58 -1.86 20.30
CA LYS A 45 9.61 -0.91 20.87
C LYS A 45 8.25 -0.92 20.20
N GLU A 46 7.97 -1.90 19.33
CA GLU A 46 6.67 -2.01 18.65
C GLU A 46 5.52 -2.21 19.65
N ARG A 47 4.41 -1.52 19.44
CA ARG A 47 3.25 -1.50 20.34
C ARG A 47 2.00 -1.97 19.63
N HIS A 48 1.19 -2.75 20.32
CA HIS A 48 -0.11 -3.21 19.83
C HIS A 48 -1.03 -2.01 19.50
N GLY A 49 -1.60 -2.03 18.31
CA GLY A 49 -2.50 -0.97 17.81
C GLY A 49 -1.79 0.29 17.31
N VAL A 50 -0.47 0.31 17.29
CA VAL A 50 0.34 1.43 16.77
C VAL A 50 1.11 1.01 15.52
N GLU A 51 2.11 0.16 15.66
CA GLU A 51 2.85 -0.37 14.51
C GLU A 51 2.09 -1.53 13.86
N TYR A 52 1.53 -2.41 14.67
CA TYR A 52 0.70 -3.55 14.28
C TYR A 52 -0.37 -3.87 15.32
N PHE A 53 -1.42 -4.58 14.89
CA PHE A 53 -2.26 -5.36 15.80
C PHE A 53 -1.61 -6.74 15.93
N PHE A 54 -1.03 -7.04 17.10
CA PHE A 54 -0.37 -8.32 17.37
C PHE A 54 -1.40 -9.33 17.84
N LEU A 55 -1.54 -10.43 17.09
CA LEU A 55 -2.44 -11.55 17.39
C LEU A 55 -1.62 -12.82 17.57
N SER A 56 -2.16 -13.84 18.24
CA SER A 56 -1.58 -15.17 18.15
C SER A 56 -1.84 -15.78 16.76
N PRO A 57 -1.05 -16.79 16.33
CA PRO A 57 -1.34 -17.52 15.08
C PRO A 57 -2.74 -18.15 15.07
N GLU A 58 -3.21 -18.65 16.21
CA GLU A 58 -4.53 -19.26 16.38
C GLU A 58 -5.64 -18.20 16.22
N GLU A 59 -5.51 -17.04 16.87
CA GLU A 59 -6.43 -15.92 16.73
C GLU A 59 -6.47 -15.41 15.29
N PHE A 60 -5.30 -15.31 14.64
CA PHE A 60 -5.22 -14.88 13.25
C PHE A 60 -5.98 -15.82 12.32
N LYS A 61 -5.76 -17.14 12.46
CA LYS A 61 -6.46 -18.18 11.68
C LYS A 61 -7.97 -18.16 11.94
N GLN A 62 -8.39 -17.97 13.19
CA GLN A 62 -9.80 -17.87 13.54
C GLN A 62 -10.47 -16.67 12.86
N ARG A 63 -9.80 -15.52 12.83
CA ARG A 63 -10.29 -14.31 12.16
C ARG A 63 -10.33 -14.47 10.63
N ILE A 64 -9.39 -15.22 10.04
CA ILE A 64 -9.48 -15.61 8.63
C ILE A 64 -10.75 -16.42 8.37
N ALA A 65 -11.02 -17.44 9.20
CA ALA A 65 -12.21 -18.28 9.06
C ALA A 65 -13.52 -17.49 9.20
N ASN A 66 -13.51 -16.42 9.99
CA ASN A 66 -14.62 -15.50 10.18
C ASN A 66 -14.74 -14.40 9.10
N ASP A 67 -13.90 -14.43 8.07
CA ASP A 67 -13.87 -13.42 7.00
C ASP A 67 -13.65 -11.97 7.50
N GLU A 68 -12.83 -11.79 8.53
CA GLU A 68 -12.56 -10.49 9.16
C GLU A 68 -11.44 -9.68 8.48
N PHE A 69 -10.70 -10.28 7.53
CA PHE A 69 -9.62 -9.63 6.80
C PHE A 69 -10.03 -9.13 5.42
N LEU A 70 -9.55 -7.94 5.05
CA LEU A 70 -9.61 -7.43 3.66
C LEU A 70 -8.63 -8.19 2.76
N GLU A 71 -7.46 -8.44 3.28
CA GLU A 71 -6.39 -9.20 2.65
C GLU A 71 -5.52 -9.80 3.77
N TYR A 72 -4.86 -10.89 3.48
CA TYR A 72 -3.86 -11.51 4.36
C TYR A 72 -2.89 -12.37 3.56
N GLU A 73 -1.71 -12.58 4.13
CA GLU A 73 -0.66 -13.42 3.55
C GLU A 73 0.04 -14.21 4.64
N GLU A 74 0.29 -15.48 4.38
CA GLU A 74 1.21 -16.29 5.19
C GLU A 74 2.60 -16.21 4.57
N VAL A 75 3.49 -15.41 5.18
CA VAL A 75 4.85 -15.16 4.66
C VAL A 75 5.78 -16.32 4.99
N TYR A 76 5.62 -16.90 6.19
CA TYR A 76 6.28 -18.13 6.63
C TYR A 76 5.29 -18.92 7.47
N GLU A 77 5.57 -20.19 7.71
CA GLU A 77 4.71 -21.07 8.52
C GLU A 77 4.29 -20.38 9.85
N ASN A 78 2.99 -20.25 10.05
CA ASN A 78 2.34 -19.56 11.19
C ASN A 78 2.72 -18.08 11.36
N ARG A 79 3.26 -17.44 10.32
CA ARG A 79 3.61 -16.02 10.33
C ARG A 79 2.78 -15.25 9.30
N PHE A 80 1.70 -14.71 9.78
CA PHE A 80 0.70 -14.01 8.98
C PHE A 80 0.83 -12.49 9.10
N TYR A 81 0.43 -11.81 8.03
CA TYR A 81 0.17 -10.38 7.97
C TYR A 81 -1.15 -10.14 7.25
N GLY A 82 -1.90 -9.13 7.65
CA GLY A 82 -3.15 -8.80 7.00
C GLY A 82 -3.80 -7.53 7.52
N THR A 83 -4.89 -7.13 6.90
CA THR A 83 -5.64 -5.92 7.23
C THR A 83 -7.03 -6.28 7.69
N LEU A 84 -7.36 -5.94 8.94
CA LEU A 84 -8.67 -6.18 9.53
C LEU A 84 -9.69 -5.15 9.04
N LYS A 85 -10.82 -5.61 8.51
CA LYS A 85 -11.94 -4.78 8.04
C LYS A 85 -12.42 -3.81 9.12
N ALA A 86 -12.63 -4.31 10.33
CA ALA A 86 -13.14 -3.51 11.46
C ALA A 86 -12.21 -2.36 11.85
N GLN A 87 -10.90 -2.53 11.74
CA GLN A 87 -9.94 -1.47 12.08
C GLN A 87 -9.93 -0.36 11.04
N VAL A 88 -10.05 -0.71 9.77
CA VAL A 88 -10.18 0.26 8.68
C VAL A 88 -11.47 1.07 8.84
N GLU A 89 -12.59 0.41 9.10
CA GLU A 89 -13.88 1.10 9.31
C GLU A 89 -13.82 2.09 10.49
N LYS A 90 -13.18 1.73 11.61
CA LYS A 90 -12.96 2.66 12.73
C LYS A 90 -12.19 3.91 12.32
N GLN A 91 -11.14 3.77 11.52
CA GLN A 91 -10.38 4.92 11.02
C GLN A 91 -11.24 5.82 10.13
N LEU A 92 -12.01 5.22 9.22
CA LEU A 92 -12.91 5.94 8.32
C LEU A 92 -14.02 6.67 9.07
N GLU A 93 -14.65 6.01 10.04
CA GLU A 93 -15.69 6.59 10.90
C GLU A 93 -15.16 7.76 11.73
N ALA A 94 -13.88 7.72 12.14
CA ALA A 94 -13.19 8.83 12.78
C ALA A 94 -12.85 10.01 11.82
N GLY A 95 -13.24 9.90 10.55
CA GLY A 95 -12.96 10.92 9.52
C GLY A 95 -11.54 10.90 8.98
N GLN A 96 -10.76 9.87 9.28
CA GLN A 96 -9.41 9.73 8.73
C GLN A 96 -9.46 9.20 7.29
N ASN A 97 -8.61 9.72 6.44
CA ASN A 97 -8.35 9.17 5.12
C ASN A 97 -7.25 8.13 5.24
N VAL A 98 -7.54 6.89 4.85
CA VAL A 98 -6.66 5.74 5.09
C VAL A 98 -5.85 5.39 3.86
N ILE A 99 -4.52 5.32 4.03
CA ILE A 99 -3.59 4.89 2.98
C ILE A 99 -3.30 3.40 3.14
N PHE A 100 -3.37 2.69 2.01
CA PHE A 100 -2.85 1.34 1.83
C PHE A 100 -1.62 1.38 0.93
N ASP A 101 -0.55 0.78 1.38
CA ASP A 101 0.66 0.50 0.60
C ASP A 101 0.73 -1.02 0.43
N VAL A 102 0.21 -1.52 -0.68
CA VAL A 102 0.00 -2.95 -0.94
C VAL A 102 0.48 -3.34 -2.34
N ASP A 103 0.63 -4.62 -2.58
CA ASP A 103 0.90 -5.12 -3.92
C ASP A 103 -0.30 -4.93 -4.86
N VAL A 104 -0.11 -5.19 -6.15
CA VAL A 104 -1.15 -4.95 -7.17
C VAL A 104 -2.37 -5.84 -6.99
N VAL A 105 -2.18 -7.07 -6.53
CA VAL A 105 -3.29 -8.02 -6.29
C VAL A 105 -4.11 -7.58 -5.08
N GLY A 106 -3.44 -7.27 -3.97
CA GLY A 106 -4.06 -6.72 -2.77
C GLY A 106 -4.77 -5.41 -3.04
N GLY A 107 -4.14 -4.52 -3.81
CA GLY A 107 -4.74 -3.24 -4.21
C GLY A 107 -6.03 -3.40 -5.01
N CYS A 108 -6.05 -4.31 -5.98
CA CYS A 108 -7.26 -4.62 -6.75
C CYS A 108 -8.37 -5.22 -5.87
N ASN A 109 -8.02 -6.10 -4.94
CA ASN A 109 -8.99 -6.71 -4.03
C ASN A 109 -9.61 -5.67 -3.08
N ILE A 110 -8.82 -4.79 -2.50
CA ILE A 110 -9.29 -3.70 -1.65
C ILE A 110 -10.18 -2.74 -2.45
N LYS A 111 -9.79 -2.38 -3.66
CA LYS A 111 -10.61 -1.55 -4.54
C LYS A 111 -11.95 -2.19 -4.86
N LYS A 112 -11.97 -3.48 -5.15
CA LYS A 112 -13.20 -4.23 -5.41
C LYS A 112 -14.14 -4.23 -4.21
N TYR A 113 -13.61 -4.34 -3.00
CA TYR A 113 -14.39 -4.33 -1.77
C TYR A 113 -15.01 -2.96 -1.47
N TYR A 114 -14.20 -1.89 -1.56
CA TYR A 114 -14.65 -0.53 -1.21
C TYR A 114 -15.29 0.25 -2.35
N GLY A 115 -15.08 -0.14 -3.60
CA GLY A 115 -15.68 0.51 -4.77
C GLY A 115 -15.35 2.00 -4.86
N SER A 116 -16.38 2.84 -4.93
CA SER A 116 -16.23 4.31 -5.05
C SER A 116 -15.70 5.01 -3.80
N ARG A 117 -15.66 4.33 -2.65
CA ARG A 117 -15.04 4.85 -1.41
C ARG A 117 -13.51 4.85 -1.47
N ALA A 118 -12.92 4.21 -2.46
CA ALA A 118 -11.48 4.06 -2.63
C ALA A 118 -10.99 4.64 -3.96
N LEU A 119 -9.87 5.36 -3.90
CA LEU A 119 -9.06 5.72 -5.07
C LEU A 119 -7.85 4.81 -5.14
N SER A 120 -7.67 4.10 -6.25
CA SER A 120 -6.49 3.29 -6.49
C SER A 120 -5.49 4.03 -7.38
N VAL A 121 -4.24 4.12 -6.92
CA VAL A 121 -3.15 4.86 -7.56
C VAL A 121 -1.99 3.92 -7.82
N PHE A 122 -1.58 3.83 -9.06
CA PHE A 122 -0.40 3.08 -9.48
C PHE A 122 0.75 4.05 -9.79
N ILE A 123 1.87 3.88 -9.11
CA ILE A 123 3.10 4.65 -9.40
C ILE A 123 3.97 3.83 -10.34
N GLN A 124 4.23 4.38 -11.50
CA GLN A 124 4.92 3.71 -12.59
C GLN A 124 6.30 4.34 -12.83
N PRO A 125 7.38 3.57 -12.97
CA PRO A 125 8.63 4.11 -13.48
C PRO A 125 8.47 4.48 -14.96
N PRO A 126 9.29 5.40 -15.50
CA PRO A 126 9.18 5.80 -16.91
C PRO A 126 9.47 4.66 -17.88
N SER A 127 10.30 3.70 -17.48
CA SER A 127 10.58 2.48 -18.24
C SER A 127 11.19 1.39 -17.35
N VAL A 128 11.17 0.15 -17.79
CA VAL A 128 11.87 -0.98 -17.15
C VAL A 128 13.38 -0.74 -17.14
N LYS A 129 13.92 -0.14 -18.18
CA LYS A 129 15.34 0.23 -18.27
C LYS A 129 15.75 1.22 -17.18
N GLU A 130 14.94 2.25 -16.95
CA GLU A 130 15.19 3.22 -15.87
C GLU A 130 15.02 2.58 -14.49
N LEU A 131 14.04 1.71 -14.31
CA LEU A 131 13.85 0.96 -13.08
C LEU A 131 15.09 0.09 -12.75
N ARG A 132 15.63 -0.62 -13.74
CA ARG A 132 16.87 -1.41 -13.62
C ARG A 132 18.04 -0.54 -13.18
N LYS A 133 18.18 0.65 -13.78
CA LYS A 133 19.22 1.62 -13.42
C LYS A 133 19.07 2.09 -11.96
N ARG A 134 17.86 2.38 -11.52
CA ARG A 134 17.57 2.79 -10.14
C ARG A 134 17.88 1.68 -9.13
N LEU A 135 17.52 0.44 -9.43
CA LEU A 135 17.82 -0.72 -8.56
C LEU A 135 19.33 -0.99 -8.47
N LYS A 136 20.06 -0.89 -9.57
CA LYS A 136 21.53 -1.00 -9.59
C LYS A 136 22.20 0.13 -8.81
N GLY A 137 21.68 1.34 -8.92
CA GLY A 137 22.24 2.52 -8.26
C GLY A 137 22.13 2.50 -6.74
N ARG A 138 21.22 1.70 -6.16
CA ARG A 138 21.14 1.51 -4.71
C ARG A 138 22.31 0.73 -4.12
N GLY A 139 22.97 -0.11 -4.91
CA GLY A 139 24.13 -0.90 -4.49
C GLY A 139 23.84 -1.94 -3.39
N THR A 140 22.57 -2.22 -3.11
CA THR A 140 22.14 -3.09 -1.99
C THR A 140 21.82 -4.51 -2.41
N ASP A 141 21.60 -4.74 -3.70
CA ASP A 141 21.12 -6.01 -4.23
C ASP A 141 22.16 -6.66 -5.16
N ALA A 142 22.26 -7.99 -5.08
CA ALA A 142 23.02 -8.79 -6.04
C ALA A 142 22.33 -8.77 -7.42
N PRO A 143 23.09 -9.02 -8.53
CA PRO A 143 22.51 -9.03 -9.88
C PRO A 143 21.30 -9.95 -10.04
N GLU A 144 21.29 -11.13 -9.44
CA GLU A 144 20.18 -12.08 -9.49
C GLU A 144 18.92 -11.53 -8.82
N VAL A 145 19.09 -10.80 -7.71
CA VAL A 145 18.00 -10.14 -6.99
C VAL A 145 17.40 -9.03 -7.86
N ILE A 146 18.23 -8.26 -8.56
CA ILE A 146 17.77 -7.21 -9.48
C ILE A 146 16.94 -7.82 -10.61
N GLU A 147 17.41 -8.91 -11.23
CA GLU A 147 16.64 -9.59 -12.30
C GLU A 147 15.29 -10.11 -11.79
N SER A 148 15.25 -10.69 -10.60
CA SER A 148 14.01 -11.13 -9.96
C SER A 148 13.05 -9.96 -9.73
N ARG A 149 13.55 -8.82 -9.27
CA ARG A 149 12.75 -7.61 -9.08
C ARG A 149 12.23 -7.02 -10.38
N ILE A 150 13.03 -7.08 -11.45
CA ILE A 150 12.60 -6.64 -12.79
C ILE A 150 11.50 -7.55 -13.34
N ALA A 151 11.62 -8.85 -13.21
CA ALA A 151 10.57 -9.79 -13.63
C ALA A 151 9.26 -9.56 -12.87
N LYS A 152 9.35 -9.32 -11.56
CA LYS A 152 8.18 -8.93 -10.75
C LYS A 152 7.59 -7.60 -11.18
N ALA A 153 8.41 -6.61 -11.48
CA ALA A 153 7.98 -5.30 -11.96
C ALA A 153 7.23 -5.39 -13.29
N GLU A 154 7.69 -6.21 -14.22
CA GLU A 154 6.99 -6.45 -15.49
C GLU A 154 5.60 -7.06 -15.27
N PHE A 155 5.49 -8.02 -14.35
CA PHE A 155 4.19 -8.55 -13.93
C PHE A 155 3.29 -7.47 -13.32
N GLU A 156 3.81 -6.67 -12.41
CA GLU A 156 3.06 -5.60 -11.72
C GLU A 156 2.62 -4.49 -12.69
N LEU A 157 3.46 -4.12 -13.66
CA LEU A 157 3.12 -3.15 -14.70
C LEU A 157 1.92 -3.58 -15.57
N GLY A 158 1.70 -4.89 -15.72
CA GLY A 158 0.52 -5.43 -16.38
C GLY A 158 -0.80 -5.13 -15.68
N PHE A 159 -0.76 -4.69 -14.42
CA PHE A 159 -1.94 -4.29 -13.64
C PHE A 159 -2.25 -2.80 -13.68
N ALA A 160 -1.40 -1.97 -14.28
CA ALA A 160 -1.54 -0.51 -14.24
C ALA A 160 -2.90 -0.02 -14.74
N ASP A 161 -3.45 -0.63 -15.77
CA ASP A 161 -4.76 -0.31 -16.37
C ASP A 161 -5.96 -0.66 -15.48
N LYS A 162 -5.76 -1.44 -14.41
CA LYS A 162 -6.79 -1.78 -13.42
C LYS A 162 -6.90 -0.76 -12.29
N PHE A 163 -6.01 0.22 -12.25
CA PHE A 163 -6.00 1.30 -11.27
C PHE A 163 -6.74 2.53 -11.80
N ASP A 164 -7.37 3.28 -10.89
CA ASP A 164 -8.11 4.50 -11.25
C ASP A 164 -7.19 5.59 -11.80
N THR A 165 -5.97 5.66 -11.30
CA THR A 165 -4.98 6.67 -11.66
C THR A 165 -3.60 6.04 -11.79
N VAL A 166 -2.90 6.35 -12.88
CA VAL A 166 -1.50 5.98 -13.09
C VAL A 166 -0.65 7.24 -13.09
N ILE A 167 0.36 7.27 -12.24
CA ILE A 167 1.32 8.38 -12.14
C ILE A 167 2.68 7.87 -12.58
N VAL A 168 3.21 8.43 -13.65
CA VAL A 168 4.56 8.12 -14.14
C VAL A 168 5.57 8.96 -13.37
N ASN A 169 6.43 8.31 -12.59
CA ASN A 169 7.49 8.97 -11.83
C ASN A 169 8.79 9.06 -12.65
N ASP A 170 8.78 9.94 -13.63
CA ASP A 170 9.97 10.37 -14.36
C ASP A 170 10.63 11.55 -13.64
N ASP A 171 9.86 12.58 -13.37
CA ASP A 171 10.20 13.71 -12.50
C ASP A 171 9.45 13.59 -11.17
N LEU A 172 10.19 13.49 -10.06
CA LEU A 172 9.62 13.28 -8.73
C LEU A 172 8.70 14.42 -8.28
N GLU A 173 9.08 15.67 -8.52
CA GLU A 173 8.27 16.82 -8.09
C GLU A 173 6.97 16.91 -8.88
N LYS A 174 7.01 16.58 -10.15
CA LYS A 174 5.82 16.48 -10.99
C LYS A 174 4.92 15.32 -10.53
N ALA A 175 5.49 14.16 -10.24
CA ALA A 175 4.74 13.01 -9.74
C ALA A 175 4.08 13.30 -8.39
N LYS A 176 4.76 14.00 -7.47
CA LYS A 176 4.19 14.46 -6.20
C LYS A 176 2.99 15.40 -6.42
N ALA A 177 3.12 16.35 -7.33
CA ALA A 177 2.05 17.31 -7.64
C ALA A 177 0.82 16.60 -8.26
N GLU A 178 1.03 15.66 -9.16
CA GLU A 178 -0.04 14.87 -9.77
C GLU A 178 -0.76 14.00 -8.73
N ALA A 179 -0.02 13.35 -7.84
CA ALA A 179 -0.58 12.55 -6.75
C ALA A 179 -1.41 13.39 -5.80
N LEU A 180 -0.88 14.55 -5.38
CA LEU A 180 -1.58 15.48 -4.49
C LEU A 180 -2.89 15.97 -5.12
N LYS A 181 -2.87 16.35 -6.39
CA LYS A 181 -4.06 16.79 -7.13
C LYS A 181 -5.12 15.69 -7.21
N ALA A 182 -4.72 14.46 -7.57
CA ALA A 182 -5.64 13.33 -7.68
C ALA A 182 -6.32 13.02 -6.34
N ILE A 183 -5.56 13.03 -5.24
CA ILE A 183 -6.07 12.74 -3.90
C ILE A 183 -6.99 13.86 -3.41
N LYS A 184 -6.60 15.12 -3.55
CA LYS A 184 -7.46 16.27 -3.19
C LYS A 184 -8.81 16.19 -3.91
N ASN A 185 -8.78 16.03 -5.23
CA ASN A 185 -9.99 15.93 -6.02
C ASN A 185 -10.90 14.76 -5.60
N PHE A 186 -10.30 13.68 -5.11
CA PHE A 186 -11.06 12.51 -4.63
C PHE A 186 -11.65 12.74 -3.25
N ILE A 187 -10.89 13.34 -2.33
CA ILE A 187 -11.34 13.59 -0.95
C ILE A 187 -12.44 14.64 -0.90
N GLU A 188 -12.37 15.66 -1.75
CA GLU A 188 -13.31 16.79 -1.78
C GLU A 188 -14.65 16.48 -2.48
N LYS A 189 -14.75 15.34 -3.16
CA LYS A 189 -16.02 14.83 -3.74
C LYS A 189 -16.89 14.14 -2.69
#